data_ac04bd32f71c921b01f693cd1103fbe1
#
_entry.id   ac04bd32f71c921b01f693cd1103fbe1
#
_cell.length_a   1.000
_cell.length_b   1.000
_cell.length_c   1.000
_cell.angle_alpha   90.00
_cell.angle_beta   90.00
_cell.angle_gamma   90.00
#
_symmetry.space_group_name_H-M   'P 1'
#
loop_
_entity.id
_entity.type
_entity.pdbx_description
1 polymer ?
#
loop_
_entity_poly.entity_id
_entity_poly.type
_entity_poly.pdbx_seq_one_letter_code
_entity_poly.pdbx_strand_id
1 'polypeptide(L)' 'LTGYDIDVYRELDQAQEEDVNLDEFADEIEGWVIDELKRVGCDTAKSVLELSESELESRTDLEIETIREVLNILKAEFE' A
#
# COMPACT_ATOMS: atom_id res chain seq x y z
N LEU A 1 -31.64 19.21 -4.13
CA LEU A 1 -31.78 18.09 -5.03
C LEU A 1 -30.43 17.64 -5.53
N THR A 2 -29.86 18.51 -6.28
CA THR A 2 -28.61 18.19 -6.95
C THR A 2 -27.43 18.19 -5.99
N GLY A 3 -27.59 18.79 -4.87
CA GLY A 3 -26.50 18.86 -3.92
C GLY A 3 -26.01 17.50 -3.43
N TYR A 4 -26.88 16.54 -3.48
CA TYR A 4 -26.52 15.20 -3.01
C TYR A 4 -25.36 14.61 -3.80
N ASP A 5 -25.46 14.74 -5.07
CA ASP A 5 -24.50 14.10 -5.95
C ASP A 5 -23.09 14.61 -5.70
N ILE A 6 -22.99 15.86 -5.41
CA ILE A 6 -21.68 16.47 -5.21
C ILE A 6 -20.97 15.90 -4.00
N ASP A 7 -21.72 15.63 -2.97
CA ASP A 7 -21.13 15.12 -1.74
C ASP A 7 -20.41 13.80 -1.95
N VAL A 8 -20.95 12.98 -2.80
CA VAL A 8 -20.37 11.66 -3.04
C VAL A 8 -18.98 11.78 -3.64
N TYR A 9 -18.81 12.71 -4.53
CA TYR A 9 -17.52 12.86 -5.19
C TYR A 9 -16.41 13.21 -4.21
N ARG A 10 -16.72 14.06 -3.28
CA ARG A 10 -15.69 14.49 -2.34
C ARG A 10 -15.17 13.33 -1.51
N GLU A 11 -16.01 12.41 -1.18
CA GLU A 11 -15.57 11.25 -0.41
C GLU A 11 -14.57 10.43 -1.17
N LEU A 12 -14.78 10.28 -2.46
CA LEU A 12 -13.84 9.50 -3.28
C LEU A 12 -12.49 10.18 -3.35
N ASP A 13 -12.48 11.48 -3.44
CA ASP A 13 -11.24 12.22 -3.50
C ASP A 13 -10.42 12.03 -2.23
N GLN A 14 -11.09 12.02 -1.10
CA GLN A 14 -10.38 11.84 0.16
C GLN A 14 -9.72 10.48 0.24
N ALA A 15 -10.38 9.47 -0.26
CA ALA A 15 -9.81 8.13 -0.24
C ALA A 15 -8.52 8.08 -1.04
N GLN A 16 -8.48 8.78 -2.14
CA GLN A 16 -7.28 8.79 -2.98
C GLN A 16 -6.12 9.49 -2.30
N GLU A 17 -6.41 10.51 -1.54
CA GLU A 17 -5.36 11.29 -0.89
C GLU A 17 -4.64 10.50 0.18
N GLU A 18 -5.26 9.45 0.68
CA GLU A 18 -4.65 8.65 1.73
C GLU A 18 -3.64 7.65 1.20
N ASP A 19 -3.56 7.49 -0.09
CA ASP A 19 -2.61 6.55 -0.66
C ASP A 19 -1.20 7.13 -0.61
N VAL A 20 -0.25 6.29 -0.22
CA VAL A 20 1.13 6.71 -0.02
C VAL A 20 2.04 5.82 -0.86
N ASN A 21 3.02 6.43 -1.52
CA ASN A 21 3.99 5.69 -2.32
C ASN A 21 4.95 4.93 -1.43
N LEU A 22 5.38 3.77 -1.89
CA LEU A 22 6.34 2.98 -1.13
C LEU A 22 7.66 3.71 -0.96
N ASP A 23 7.99 4.60 -1.88
CA ASP A 23 9.22 5.38 -1.78
C ASP A 23 9.28 6.19 -0.50
N GLU A 24 8.13 6.54 0.04
CA GLU A 24 8.07 7.29 1.30
C GLU A 24 8.58 6.46 2.46
N PHE A 25 8.60 5.16 2.31
CA PHE A 25 9.03 4.26 3.37
C PHE A 25 10.46 3.75 3.16
N ALA A 26 11.22 4.42 2.29
CA ALA A 26 12.57 3.97 2.00
C ALA A 26 13.46 3.93 3.23
N ASP A 27 13.13 4.72 4.24
CA ASP A 27 13.87 4.74 5.50
C ASP A 27 13.52 3.55 6.38
N GLU A 28 12.34 3.01 6.22
CA GLU A 28 11.86 1.92 7.06
C GLU A 28 11.88 0.59 6.33
N ILE A 29 11.70 0.62 5.02
CA ILE A 29 11.70 -0.58 4.19
C ILE A 29 12.92 -0.53 3.28
N GLU A 30 13.63 -1.65 3.21
CA GLU A 30 14.82 -1.69 2.39
C GLU A 30 14.49 -1.47 0.92
N GLY A 31 15.42 -0.83 0.20
CA GLY A 31 15.16 -0.49 -1.19
C GLY A 31 14.87 -1.70 -2.06
N TRP A 32 15.60 -2.81 -1.84
CA TRP A 32 15.38 -3.98 -2.67
C TRP A 32 13.99 -4.58 -2.45
N VAL A 33 13.46 -4.43 -1.23
CA VAL A 33 12.11 -4.90 -0.94
C VAL A 33 11.10 -4.05 -1.70
N ILE A 34 11.30 -2.76 -1.69
CA ILE A 34 10.42 -1.85 -2.42
C ILE A 34 10.46 -2.18 -3.91
N ASP A 35 11.64 -2.46 -4.45
CA ASP A 35 11.76 -2.83 -5.86
C ASP A 35 10.97 -4.09 -6.17
N GLU A 36 11.06 -5.08 -5.29
CA GLU A 36 10.34 -6.32 -5.50
C GLU A 36 8.83 -6.07 -5.53
N LEU A 37 8.36 -5.24 -4.63
CA LEU A 37 6.94 -4.93 -4.58
C LEU A 37 6.49 -4.17 -5.82
N LYS A 38 7.32 -3.27 -6.31
CA LYS A 38 6.99 -2.51 -7.51
C LYS A 38 6.92 -3.41 -8.74
N ARG A 39 7.73 -4.43 -8.76
CA ARG A 39 7.74 -5.36 -9.89
C ARG A 39 6.40 -6.04 -10.09
N VAL A 40 5.71 -6.33 -9.01
CA VAL A 40 4.43 -7.01 -9.10
C VAL A 40 3.27 -6.01 -9.12
N GLY A 41 3.57 -4.74 -9.29
CA GLY A 41 2.54 -3.74 -9.43
C GLY A 41 2.12 -3.07 -8.13
N CYS A 42 2.83 -3.35 -7.04
CA CYS A 42 2.50 -2.76 -5.74
C CYS A 42 3.42 -1.59 -5.46
N ASP A 43 3.15 -0.46 -6.08
CA ASP A 43 4.01 0.71 -5.91
C ASP A 43 3.51 1.67 -4.85
N THR A 44 2.39 1.37 -4.22
CA THR A 44 1.86 2.18 -3.14
C THR A 44 1.55 1.31 -1.94
N ALA A 45 1.44 1.96 -0.77
CA ALA A 45 1.16 1.25 0.46
C ALA A 45 -0.20 0.55 0.40
N LYS A 46 -1.18 1.21 -0.16
CA LYS A 46 -2.50 0.63 -0.25
C LYS A 46 -2.51 -0.61 -1.14
N SER A 47 -1.77 -0.55 -2.23
CA SER A 47 -1.70 -1.70 -3.13
C SER A 47 -1.14 -2.91 -2.40
N VAL A 48 -0.14 -2.69 -1.56
CA VAL A 48 0.44 -3.79 -0.79
C VAL A 48 -0.56 -4.33 0.22
N LEU A 49 -1.24 -3.42 0.89
CA LEU A 49 -2.18 -3.84 1.94
C LEU A 49 -3.40 -4.54 1.39
N GLU A 50 -3.72 -4.32 0.14
CA GLU A 50 -4.86 -5.00 -0.49
C GLU A 50 -4.57 -6.47 -0.74
N LEU A 51 -3.31 -6.83 -0.80
CA LEU A 51 -2.91 -8.22 -0.99
C LEU A 51 -2.64 -8.87 0.36
N SER A 52 -2.91 -10.16 0.44
CA SER A 52 -2.62 -10.91 1.66
C SER A 52 -1.17 -11.31 1.68
N GLU A 53 -0.73 -11.81 2.83
CA GLU A 53 0.65 -12.27 2.97
C GLU A 53 0.96 -13.36 1.95
N SER A 54 0.03 -14.26 1.77
CA SER A 54 0.22 -15.35 0.82
C SER A 54 0.37 -14.83 -0.60
N GLU A 55 -0.42 -13.84 -0.95
CA GLU A 55 -0.34 -13.27 -2.28
C GLU A 55 1.01 -12.61 -2.50
N LEU A 56 1.46 -11.86 -1.53
CA LEU A 56 2.74 -11.19 -1.65
C LEU A 56 3.88 -12.20 -1.73
N GLU A 57 3.81 -13.25 -0.93
CA GLU A 57 4.84 -14.26 -0.95
C GLU A 57 4.89 -14.97 -2.30
N SER A 58 3.73 -15.19 -2.87
CA SER A 58 3.62 -15.86 -4.15
C SER A 58 4.14 -15.01 -5.30
N ARG A 59 3.87 -13.71 -5.23
CA ARG A 59 4.20 -12.80 -6.31
C ARG A 59 5.62 -12.28 -6.25
N THR A 60 6.20 -12.27 -5.05
CA THR A 60 7.56 -11.77 -4.87
C THR A 60 8.43 -12.90 -4.33
N ASP A 61 9.72 -12.65 -4.31
CA ASP A 61 10.67 -13.61 -3.72
C ASP A 61 10.94 -13.29 -2.25
N LEU A 62 10.13 -12.43 -1.67
CA LEU A 62 10.33 -12.03 -0.29
C LEU A 62 9.92 -13.14 0.67
N GLU A 63 10.61 -13.19 1.80
CA GLU A 63 10.28 -14.14 2.84
C GLU A 63 9.07 -13.65 3.61
N ILE A 64 8.35 -14.60 4.20
CA ILE A 64 7.14 -14.23 4.92
C ILE A 64 7.44 -13.28 6.08
N GLU A 65 8.58 -13.44 6.71
CA GLU A 65 8.96 -12.53 7.79
C GLU A 65 9.15 -11.12 7.29
N THR A 66 9.79 -10.98 6.13
CA THR A 66 9.98 -9.68 5.52
C THR A 66 8.63 -9.07 5.15
N ILE A 67 7.75 -9.89 4.60
CA ILE A 67 6.43 -9.41 4.20
C ILE A 67 5.65 -8.92 5.41
N ARG A 68 5.72 -9.66 6.51
CA ARG A 68 5.02 -9.26 7.72
C ARG A 68 5.55 -7.93 8.25
N GLU A 69 6.86 -7.76 8.18
CA GLU A 69 7.47 -6.52 8.64
C GLU A 69 6.98 -5.35 7.81
N VAL A 70 6.96 -5.53 6.49
CA VAL A 70 6.47 -4.49 5.60
C VAL A 70 5.02 -4.16 5.91
N LEU A 71 4.20 -5.18 6.09
CA LEU A 71 2.79 -4.95 6.38
C LEU A 71 2.60 -4.22 7.69
N ASN A 72 3.40 -4.55 8.70
CA ASN A 72 3.32 -3.85 9.98
C ASN A 72 3.65 -2.39 9.83
N ILE A 73 4.70 -2.09 9.07
CA ILE A 73 5.11 -0.70 8.86
C ILE A 73 4.01 0.07 8.15
N LEU A 74 3.44 -0.53 7.11
CA LEU A 74 2.42 0.14 6.33
C LEU A 74 1.14 0.32 7.13
N LYS A 75 0.76 -0.70 7.88
CA LYS A 75 -0.45 -0.59 8.68
C LYS A 75 -0.33 0.49 9.74
N ALA A 76 0.84 0.60 10.33
CA ALA A 76 1.06 1.63 11.35
C ALA A 76 0.90 3.03 10.77
N GLU A 77 1.24 3.17 9.51
CA GLU A 77 1.14 4.48 8.87
C GLU A 77 -0.32 4.90 8.71
N PHE A 78 -1.20 3.95 8.46
CA PHE A 78 -2.61 4.24 8.24
C PHE A 78 -3.44 4.18 9.50
N GLU A 79 -2.87 3.73 10.58
CA GLU A 79 -3.56 3.72 11.85
C GLU A 79 -3.19 4.95 12.64
#